data_c5d91aadaf7258d03773ee9cb66301ee
#
_entry.id   c5d91aadaf7258d03773ee9cb66301ee
#
_cell.length_a   1.000
_cell.length_b   1.000
_cell.length_c   1.000
_cell.angle_alpha   90.00
_cell.angle_beta   90.00
_cell.angle_gamma   90.00
#
_symmetry.space_group_name_H-M   'P 1'
#
loop_
_entity.id
_entity.type
_entity.pdbx_description
1 polymer ?
#
loop_
_entity_poly.entity_id
_entity_poly.type
_entity_poly.pdbx_seq_one_letter_code
_entity_poly.pdbx_strand_id
1 'polypeptide(L)'
;MLTARSGRAALKHRLQVLGVELSQEKLDKVYDEFLKLADRKKDINDDDVLMLAGKDRTAMHRIKLEYLQVTSGVGLQSVASVCLNIAGEKFEAAASGNGPVDAAIKAVKSIIHRTMTIQEFLIQAINKGSDDMGKVHMQVEYEGNRYYGFAANTDIIAASVEAFIDAINKFVK
;
A
#
# COMPACT_ATOMS: atom_id res chain seq x y z
N MET A 1 7.18 -7.03 17.56
CA MET A 1 6.10 -6.14 17.98
C MET A 1 6.64 -4.97 18.79
N LEU A 2 6.09 -3.79 18.58
CA LEU A 2 6.47 -2.61 19.34
C LEU A 2 5.51 -2.41 20.52
N THR A 3 6.05 -1.87 21.62
CA THR A 3 5.29 -1.59 22.84
C THR A 3 5.58 -0.17 23.31
N ALA A 4 4.85 0.30 24.34
CA ALA A 4 5.10 1.61 24.94
C ALA A 4 6.53 1.80 25.43
N ARG A 5 7.26 0.70 25.66
CA ARG A 5 8.67 0.74 26.09
C ARG A 5 9.65 0.80 24.93
N SER A 6 9.17 0.63 23.70
CA SER A 6 10.02 0.73 22.51
C SER A 6 10.40 2.20 22.29
N GLY A 7 11.70 2.45 22.13
CA GLY A 7 12.19 3.80 21.94
C GLY A 7 12.02 4.30 20.50
N ARG A 8 12.34 5.57 20.30
CA ARG A 8 12.29 6.22 18.99
C ARG A 8 13.15 5.49 17.94
N ALA A 9 14.32 4.99 18.33
CA ALA A 9 15.20 4.24 17.45
C ALA A 9 14.57 2.93 16.98
N ALA A 10 13.83 2.24 17.85
CA ALA A 10 13.12 1.00 17.50
C ALA A 10 12.01 1.27 16.49
N LEU A 11 11.25 2.35 16.66
CA LEU A 11 10.23 2.78 15.72
C LEU A 11 10.84 3.11 14.35
N LYS A 12 11.93 3.88 14.35
CA LYS A 12 12.66 4.24 13.14
C LYS A 12 13.14 3.00 12.39
N HIS A 13 13.74 2.06 13.11
CA HIS A 13 14.23 0.80 12.53
C HIS A 13 13.09 -0.01 11.91
N ARG A 14 11.96 -0.11 12.60
CA ARG A 14 10.81 -0.85 12.09
C ARG A 14 10.23 -0.19 10.84
N LEU A 15 10.14 1.14 10.82
CA LEU A 15 9.72 1.88 9.64
C LEU A 15 10.66 1.64 8.45
N GLN A 16 11.98 1.61 8.70
CA GLN A 16 12.96 1.32 7.65
C GLN A 16 12.80 -0.10 7.09
N VAL A 17 12.57 -1.09 7.95
CA VAL A 17 12.30 -2.48 7.55
C VAL A 17 11.05 -2.55 6.68
N LEU A 18 10.03 -1.74 6.96
CA LEU A 18 8.80 -1.65 6.17
C LEU A 18 8.94 -0.76 4.93
N GLY A 19 10.12 -0.22 4.67
CA GLY A 19 10.39 0.61 3.50
C GLY A 19 9.93 2.05 3.63
N VAL A 20 9.71 2.52 4.86
CA VAL A 20 9.27 3.89 5.13
C VAL A 20 10.42 4.69 5.71
N GLU A 21 10.85 5.73 4.98
CA GLU A 21 11.83 6.68 5.47
C GLU A 21 11.15 8.01 5.78
N LEU A 22 11.39 8.51 6.98
CA LEU A 22 10.83 9.77 7.44
C LEU A 22 11.97 10.72 7.83
N SER A 23 11.75 12.01 7.61
CA SER A 23 12.63 13.04 8.15
C SER A 23 12.54 13.03 9.68
N GLN A 24 13.53 13.62 10.34
CA GLN A 24 13.57 13.66 11.82
C GLN A 24 12.30 14.32 12.39
N GLU A 25 11.83 15.40 11.79
CA GLU A 25 10.61 16.09 12.23
C GLU A 25 9.37 15.21 12.11
N LYS A 26 9.22 14.52 10.99
CA LYS A 26 8.10 13.60 10.77
C LYS A 26 8.17 12.40 11.70
N LEU A 27 9.38 11.88 11.92
CA LEU A 27 9.60 10.78 12.86
C LEU A 27 9.17 11.18 14.27
N ASP A 28 9.50 12.39 14.71
CA ASP A 28 9.12 12.90 16.03
C ASP A 28 7.60 12.98 16.18
N LYS A 29 6.89 13.46 15.16
CA LYS A 29 5.42 13.52 15.17
C LYS A 29 4.81 12.11 15.21
N VAL A 30 5.32 11.20 14.41
CA VAL A 30 4.86 9.81 14.38
C VAL A 30 5.13 9.14 15.74
N TYR A 31 6.27 9.43 16.35
CA TYR A 31 6.60 8.89 17.67
C TYR A 31 5.63 9.39 18.74
N ASP A 32 5.25 10.65 18.73
CA ASP A 32 4.25 11.18 19.66
C ASP A 32 2.90 10.48 19.50
N GLU A 33 2.45 10.27 18.27
CA GLU A 33 1.22 9.51 17.99
C GLU A 33 1.36 8.04 18.37
N PHE A 34 2.54 7.47 18.18
CA PHE A 34 2.86 6.11 18.60
C PHE A 34 2.70 5.94 20.11
N LEU A 35 3.20 6.89 20.90
CA LEU A 35 3.07 6.84 22.35
C LEU A 35 1.60 6.92 22.80
N LYS A 36 0.80 7.75 22.14
CA LYS A 36 -0.64 7.85 22.40
C LYS A 36 -1.36 6.54 22.10
N LEU A 37 -1.00 5.89 21.00
CA LEU A 37 -1.58 4.61 20.63
C LEU A 37 -1.13 3.50 21.60
N ALA A 38 0.13 3.53 22.03
CA ALA A 38 0.69 2.55 22.97
C ALA A 38 -0.01 2.60 24.34
N ASP A 39 -0.52 3.76 24.74
CA ASP A 39 -1.30 3.90 25.98
C ASP A 39 -2.67 3.20 25.87
N ARG A 40 -3.20 3.05 24.68
CA ARG A 40 -4.50 2.44 24.41
C ARG A 40 -4.42 0.98 24.00
N LYS A 41 -3.30 0.58 23.43
CA LYS A 41 -3.09 -0.74 22.86
C LYS A 41 -1.76 -1.30 23.33
N LYS A 42 -1.81 -2.47 23.94
CA LYS A 42 -0.62 -3.09 24.54
C LYS A 42 0.47 -3.44 23.51
N ASP A 43 0.06 -4.02 22.39
CA ASP A 43 0.96 -4.45 21.32
C ASP A 43 0.64 -3.69 20.04
N ILE A 44 1.63 -3.02 19.49
CA ILE A 44 1.50 -2.27 18.24
C ILE A 44 2.12 -3.10 17.12
N ASN A 45 1.31 -3.44 16.13
CA ASN A 45 1.73 -4.23 14.99
C ASN A 45 2.18 -3.32 13.83
N ASP A 46 2.66 -3.94 12.75
CA ASP A 46 3.15 -3.22 11.58
C ASP A 46 2.07 -2.36 10.91
N ASP A 47 0.83 -2.84 10.89
CA ASP A 47 -0.30 -2.08 10.33
C ASP A 47 -0.52 -0.77 11.08
N ASP A 48 -0.45 -0.82 12.41
CA ASP A 48 -0.60 0.36 13.26
C ASP A 48 0.51 1.39 12.97
N VAL A 49 1.75 0.91 12.84
CA VAL A 49 2.91 1.76 12.52
C VAL A 49 2.74 2.42 11.16
N LEU A 50 2.29 1.68 10.17
CA LEU A 50 2.07 2.19 8.82
C LEU A 50 0.93 3.20 8.78
N MET A 51 -0.15 2.96 9.52
CA MET A 51 -1.24 3.92 9.64
C MET A 51 -0.79 5.24 10.26
N LEU A 52 0.04 5.18 11.29
CA LEU A 52 0.60 6.38 11.91
C LEU A 52 1.49 7.15 10.94
N ALA A 53 2.35 6.46 10.21
CA ALA A 53 3.22 7.06 9.20
C ALA A 53 2.41 7.60 8.01
N GLY A 54 1.30 6.93 7.66
CA GLY A 54 0.45 7.29 6.54
C GLY A 54 -0.35 8.58 6.74
N LYS A 55 -0.65 8.97 7.98
CA LYS A 55 -1.38 10.20 8.27
C LYS A 55 -0.69 11.46 7.73
N ASP A 56 0.64 11.46 7.69
CA ASP A 56 1.41 12.59 7.16
C ASP A 56 1.60 12.53 5.64
N ARG A 57 1.13 11.47 4.97
CA ARG A 57 1.32 11.25 3.54
C ARG A 57 0.18 11.72 2.66
N THR A 58 -0.96 12.09 3.23
CA THR A 58 -2.15 12.48 2.46
C THR A 58 -1.92 13.66 1.51
N ALA A 59 -0.92 14.49 1.79
CA ALA A 59 -0.53 15.60 0.93
C ALA A 59 0.37 15.19 -0.25
N MET A 60 0.91 13.96 -0.25
CA MET A 60 1.90 13.49 -1.24
C MET A 60 1.40 12.42 -2.20
N HIS A 61 0.13 12.02 -2.13
CA HIS A 61 -0.43 11.04 -3.04
C HIS A 61 -0.65 11.65 -4.42
N ARG A 62 0.35 11.51 -5.26
CA ARG A 62 0.33 11.99 -6.63
C ARG A 62 -0.54 11.13 -7.53
N ILE A 63 -0.57 9.83 -7.26
CA ILE A 63 -1.34 8.86 -8.03
C ILE A 63 -2.51 8.36 -7.18
N LYS A 64 -3.71 8.47 -7.72
CA LYS A 64 -4.93 8.00 -7.06
C LYS A 64 -5.71 7.08 -7.99
N LEU A 65 -6.29 6.03 -7.44
CA LEU A 65 -7.18 5.14 -8.18
C LEU A 65 -8.55 5.80 -8.30
N GLU A 66 -8.98 6.10 -9.53
CA GLU A 66 -10.31 6.65 -9.79
C GLU A 66 -11.34 5.55 -9.94
N TYR A 67 -11.07 4.54 -10.78
CA TYR A 67 -11.90 3.35 -10.85
C TYR A 67 -11.09 2.12 -11.23
N LEU A 68 -11.66 0.98 -10.89
CA LEU A 68 -11.14 -0.33 -11.24
C LEU A 68 -12.32 -1.23 -11.61
N GLN A 69 -12.25 -1.85 -12.78
CA GLN A 69 -13.22 -2.82 -13.23
C GLN A 69 -12.48 -4.07 -13.66
N VAL A 70 -12.91 -5.23 -13.16
CA VAL A 70 -12.27 -6.51 -13.46
C VAL A 70 -13.33 -7.49 -13.93
N THR A 71 -13.06 -8.17 -15.03
CA THR A 71 -13.84 -9.29 -15.52
C THR A 71 -13.00 -10.55 -15.40
N SER A 72 -13.48 -11.54 -14.66
CA SER A 72 -12.78 -12.77 -14.39
C SER A 72 -13.79 -13.92 -14.23
N GLY A 73 -13.34 -15.14 -14.54
CA GLY A 73 -14.18 -16.33 -14.41
C GLY A 73 -13.41 -17.59 -14.70
N VAL A 74 -14.01 -18.74 -14.40
CA VAL A 74 -13.42 -20.04 -14.65
C VAL A 74 -13.36 -20.30 -16.17
N GLY A 75 -12.17 -20.62 -16.67
CA GLY A 75 -11.95 -20.86 -18.11
C GLY A 75 -11.86 -19.59 -18.94
N LEU A 76 -11.87 -18.40 -18.31
CA LEU A 76 -11.77 -17.12 -18.98
C LEU A 76 -10.47 -16.43 -18.57
N GLN A 77 -9.90 -15.67 -19.50
CA GLN A 77 -8.77 -14.80 -19.18
C GLN A 77 -9.28 -13.57 -18.44
N SER A 78 -8.63 -13.22 -17.34
CA SER A 78 -8.98 -12.01 -16.57
C SER A 78 -8.57 -10.76 -17.33
N VAL A 79 -9.47 -9.77 -17.37
CA VAL A 79 -9.24 -8.45 -17.98
C VAL A 79 -9.57 -7.39 -16.94
N ALA A 80 -8.72 -6.38 -16.81
CA ALA A 80 -8.94 -5.26 -15.92
C ALA A 80 -8.84 -3.94 -16.68
N SER A 81 -9.72 -3.00 -16.31
CA SER A 81 -9.66 -1.61 -16.75
C SER A 81 -9.44 -0.75 -15.53
N VAL A 82 -8.47 0.15 -15.58
CA VAL A 82 -8.17 1.08 -14.48
C VAL A 82 -8.14 2.51 -14.99
N CYS A 83 -8.52 3.42 -14.12
CA CYS A 83 -8.33 4.84 -14.33
C CYS A 83 -7.54 5.39 -13.14
N LEU A 84 -6.42 6.03 -13.43
CA LEU A 84 -5.59 6.68 -12.45
C LEU A 84 -5.65 8.19 -12.63
N ASN A 85 -5.73 8.89 -11.51
CA ASN A 85 -5.55 10.34 -11.48
C ASN A 85 -4.12 10.63 -11.07
N ILE A 86 -3.34 11.21 -11.96
CA ILE A 86 -1.94 11.57 -11.71
C ILE A 86 -1.83 13.08 -11.80
N ALA A 87 -1.63 13.72 -10.66
CA ALA A 87 -1.48 15.18 -10.56
C ALA A 87 -2.65 15.94 -11.20
N GLY A 88 -3.87 15.45 -11.04
CA GLY A 88 -5.09 16.08 -11.56
C GLY A 88 -5.50 15.62 -12.94
N GLU A 89 -4.70 14.83 -13.63
CA GLU A 89 -4.97 14.34 -14.99
C GLU A 89 -5.33 12.85 -14.96
N LYS A 90 -6.35 12.46 -15.71
CA LYS A 90 -6.86 11.09 -15.73
C LYS A 90 -6.26 10.28 -16.87
N PHE A 91 -5.79 9.08 -16.54
CA PHE A 91 -5.22 8.12 -17.48
C PHE A 91 -5.95 6.79 -17.35
N GLU A 92 -6.35 6.22 -18.47
CA GLU A 92 -7.04 4.95 -18.52
C GLU A 92 -6.22 3.89 -19.24
N ALA A 93 -6.28 2.66 -18.77
CA ALA A 93 -5.66 1.52 -19.45
C ALA A 93 -6.43 0.24 -19.13
N ALA A 94 -6.31 -0.72 -20.02
CA ALA A 94 -6.84 -2.06 -19.83
C ALA A 94 -5.75 -3.08 -20.15
N ALA A 95 -5.75 -4.19 -19.43
CA ALA A 95 -4.81 -5.28 -19.64
C ALA A 95 -5.44 -6.60 -19.27
N SER A 96 -4.94 -7.66 -19.84
CA SER A 96 -5.28 -9.03 -19.48
C SER A 96 -4.17 -9.66 -18.66
N GLY A 97 -4.51 -10.66 -17.87
CA GLY A 97 -3.54 -11.35 -17.02
C GLY A 97 -4.01 -12.73 -16.61
N ASN A 98 -3.20 -13.41 -15.82
CA ASN A 98 -3.46 -14.77 -15.34
C ASN A 98 -4.44 -14.82 -14.17
N GLY A 99 -4.93 -13.69 -13.73
CA GLY A 99 -5.90 -13.54 -12.67
C GLY A 99 -6.30 -12.09 -12.53
N PRO A 100 -7.30 -11.77 -11.69
CA PRO A 100 -7.80 -10.41 -11.59
C PRO A 100 -6.75 -9.42 -11.07
N VAL A 101 -5.94 -9.81 -10.09
CA VAL A 101 -4.89 -8.93 -9.55
C VAL A 101 -3.79 -8.72 -10.60
N ASP A 102 -3.34 -9.78 -11.25
CA ASP A 102 -2.30 -9.69 -12.30
C ASP A 102 -2.75 -8.76 -13.44
N ALA A 103 -3.99 -8.92 -13.91
CA ALA A 103 -4.55 -8.06 -14.95
C ALA A 103 -4.58 -6.58 -14.52
N ALA A 104 -5.05 -6.32 -13.29
CA ALA A 104 -5.12 -4.96 -12.75
C ALA A 104 -3.73 -4.32 -12.59
N ILE A 105 -2.77 -5.07 -12.08
CA ILE A 105 -1.39 -4.58 -11.91
C ILE A 105 -0.76 -4.27 -13.28
N LYS A 106 -0.97 -5.13 -14.28
CA LYS A 106 -0.48 -4.88 -15.64
C LYS A 106 -1.08 -3.62 -16.25
N ALA A 107 -2.37 -3.37 -16.00
CA ALA A 107 -3.02 -2.14 -16.46
C ALA A 107 -2.39 -0.89 -15.81
N VAL A 108 -2.14 -0.93 -14.50
CA VAL A 108 -1.47 0.17 -13.81
C VAL A 108 -0.05 0.38 -14.36
N LYS A 109 0.71 -0.68 -14.54
CA LYS A 109 2.08 -0.60 -15.09
C LYS A 109 2.11 0.03 -16.48
N SER A 110 1.10 -0.23 -17.30
CA SER A 110 1.04 0.34 -18.65
C SER A 110 0.85 1.86 -18.64
N ILE A 111 0.21 2.39 -17.61
CA ILE A 111 0.06 3.84 -17.43
C ILE A 111 1.36 4.46 -16.92
N ILE A 112 2.02 3.82 -15.97
CA ILE A 112 3.19 4.36 -15.29
C ILE A 112 4.44 4.35 -16.17
N HIS A 113 4.55 3.42 -17.13
CA HIS A 113 5.69 3.30 -18.08
C HIS A 113 7.05 3.15 -17.40
N ARG A 114 7.11 2.42 -16.28
CA ARG A 114 8.35 2.15 -15.58
C ARG A 114 8.47 0.66 -15.29
N THR A 115 9.67 0.14 -15.38
CA THR A 115 9.94 -1.27 -15.08
C THR A 115 10.10 -1.44 -13.57
N MET A 116 9.22 -2.21 -12.98
CA MET A 116 9.24 -2.51 -11.55
C MET A 116 8.83 -3.95 -11.33
N THR A 117 9.30 -4.54 -10.24
CA THR A 117 9.05 -5.94 -9.90
C THR A 117 8.40 -6.04 -8.53
N ILE A 118 7.32 -6.80 -8.43
CA ILE A 118 6.72 -7.11 -7.14
C ILE A 118 7.55 -8.23 -6.51
N GLN A 119 8.20 -7.94 -5.39
CA GLN A 119 9.05 -8.89 -4.67
C GLN A 119 8.25 -9.70 -3.67
N GLU A 120 7.31 -9.08 -3.01
CA GLU A 120 6.51 -9.72 -1.98
C GLU A 120 5.08 -9.22 -2.03
N PHE A 121 4.14 -10.15 -1.87
CA PHE A 121 2.71 -9.86 -1.90
C PHE A 121 2.04 -10.71 -0.84
N LEU A 122 1.51 -10.09 0.19
CA LEU A 122 0.85 -10.78 1.30
C LEU A 122 -0.56 -10.25 1.49
N ILE A 123 -1.53 -11.16 1.49
CA ILE A 123 -2.92 -10.86 1.75
C ILE A 123 -3.29 -11.42 3.12
N GLN A 124 -3.88 -10.59 3.96
CA GLN A 124 -4.44 -10.99 5.25
C GLN A 124 -5.92 -10.66 5.29
N ALA A 125 -6.74 -11.64 5.57
CA ALA A 125 -8.17 -11.45 5.79
C ALA A 125 -8.43 -11.37 7.30
N ILE A 126 -9.20 -10.38 7.73
CA ILE A 126 -9.61 -10.26 9.12
C ILE A 126 -11.10 -10.53 9.20
N ASN A 127 -11.47 -11.68 9.77
CA ASN A 127 -12.85 -12.05 10.01
C ASN A 127 -13.27 -11.58 11.40
N LYS A 128 -13.75 -10.35 11.50
CA LYS A 128 -14.35 -9.84 12.74
C LYS A 128 -15.66 -9.15 12.42
N GLY A 129 -16.75 -9.90 12.50
CA GLY A 129 -18.09 -9.38 12.27
C GLY A 129 -18.44 -9.26 10.78
N SER A 130 -19.36 -8.34 10.46
CA SER A 130 -19.88 -8.16 9.12
C SER A 130 -18.98 -7.32 8.21
N ASP A 131 -17.91 -6.72 8.76
CA ASP A 131 -17.00 -5.85 8.03
C ASP A 131 -15.65 -6.54 7.85
N ASP A 132 -15.64 -7.59 7.04
CA ASP A 132 -14.41 -8.31 6.71
C ASP A 132 -13.55 -7.46 5.77
N MET A 133 -12.43 -6.95 6.29
CA MET A 133 -11.48 -6.21 5.48
C MET A 133 -10.28 -7.08 5.12
N GLY A 134 -9.94 -7.08 3.84
CA GLY A 134 -8.69 -7.64 3.37
C GLY A 134 -7.59 -6.61 3.51
N LYS A 135 -6.47 -7.00 4.09
CA LYS A 135 -5.26 -6.18 4.18
C LYS A 135 -4.22 -6.73 3.23
N VAL A 136 -3.63 -5.86 2.45
CA VAL A 136 -2.61 -6.22 1.46
C VAL A 136 -1.32 -5.49 1.77
N HIS A 137 -0.26 -6.26 1.88
CA HIS A 137 1.12 -5.77 2.03
C HIS A 137 1.87 -6.13 0.76
N MET A 138 2.61 -5.19 0.23
CA MET A 138 3.33 -5.39 -1.02
C MET A 138 4.70 -4.74 -0.96
N GLN A 139 5.72 -5.42 -1.49
CA GLN A 139 7.04 -4.85 -1.69
C GLN A 139 7.30 -4.78 -3.20
N VAL A 140 7.67 -3.60 -3.66
CA VAL A 140 7.96 -3.33 -5.06
C VAL A 140 9.42 -2.91 -5.17
N GLU A 141 10.16 -3.54 -6.09
CA GLU A 141 11.54 -3.16 -6.41
C GLU A 141 11.56 -2.26 -7.64
N TYR A 142 12.24 -1.12 -7.51
CA TYR A 142 12.44 -0.17 -8.58
C TYR A 142 13.85 0.42 -8.47
N GLU A 143 14.63 0.29 -9.53
CA GLU A 143 16.01 0.79 -9.60
C GLU A 143 16.88 0.35 -8.42
N GLY A 144 16.76 -0.92 -8.01
CA GLY A 144 17.55 -1.51 -6.94
C GLY A 144 17.07 -1.21 -5.53
N ASN A 145 16.04 -0.39 -5.38
CA ASN A 145 15.45 -0.06 -4.10
C ASN A 145 14.11 -0.75 -3.91
N ARG A 146 13.78 -1.07 -2.66
CA ARG A 146 12.50 -1.67 -2.31
C ARG A 146 11.58 -0.65 -1.67
N TYR A 147 10.33 -0.65 -2.13
CA TYR A 147 9.29 0.25 -1.64
C TYR A 147 8.13 -0.58 -1.13
N TYR A 148 7.63 -0.21 0.02
CA TYR A 148 6.55 -0.93 0.69
C TYR A 148 5.22 -0.23 0.43
N GLY A 149 4.19 -1.03 0.10
CA GLY A 149 2.83 -0.55 -0.07
C GLY A 149 1.86 -1.33 0.81
N PHE A 150 0.87 -0.64 1.33
CA PHE A 150 -0.17 -1.21 2.17
C PHE A 150 -1.52 -0.60 1.83
N ALA A 151 -2.55 -1.45 1.83
CA ALA A 151 -3.94 -1.00 1.71
C ALA A 151 -4.87 -1.98 2.40
N ALA A 152 -6.03 -1.50 2.79
CA ALA A 152 -7.09 -2.31 3.37
C ALA A 152 -8.41 -1.96 2.70
N ASN A 153 -9.16 -2.97 2.27
CA ASN A 153 -10.44 -2.79 1.60
C ASN A 153 -11.26 -4.07 1.75
N THR A 154 -12.58 -3.95 1.71
CA THR A 154 -13.46 -5.13 1.67
C THR A 154 -13.28 -5.92 0.38
N ASP A 155 -12.89 -5.27 -0.70
CA ASP A 155 -12.52 -5.89 -1.97
C ASP A 155 -11.00 -6.10 -2.01
N ILE A 156 -10.56 -7.35 -1.98
CA ILE A 156 -9.14 -7.72 -1.99
C ILE A 156 -8.44 -7.28 -3.29
N ILE A 157 -9.14 -7.29 -4.41
CA ILE A 157 -8.57 -6.86 -5.69
C ILE A 157 -8.29 -5.36 -5.64
N ALA A 158 -9.25 -4.58 -5.16
CA ALA A 158 -9.06 -3.14 -4.95
C ALA A 158 -7.93 -2.85 -3.97
N ALA A 159 -7.88 -3.58 -2.84
CA ALA A 159 -6.82 -3.44 -1.85
C ALA A 159 -5.44 -3.74 -2.46
N SER A 160 -5.34 -4.76 -3.32
CA SER A 160 -4.08 -5.11 -3.99
C SER A 160 -3.59 -4.00 -4.91
N VAL A 161 -4.49 -3.41 -5.70
CA VAL A 161 -4.16 -2.29 -6.59
C VAL A 161 -3.79 -1.05 -5.77
N GLU A 162 -4.54 -0.76 -4.72
CA GLU A 162 -4.26 0.39 -3.84
C GLU A 162 -2.91 0.24 -3.12
N ALA A 163 -2.55 -0.98 -2.68
CA ALA A 163 -1.25 -1.25 -2.08
C ALA A 163 -0.12 -1.03 -3.09
N PHE A 164 -0.31 -1.46 -4.33
CA PHE A 164 0.65 -1.25 -5.40
C PHE A 164 0.83 0.26 -5.68
N ILE A 165 -0.26 0.99 -5.77
CA ILE A 165 -0.24 2.45 -5.96
C ILE A 165 0.44 3.15 -4.79
N ASP A 166 0.19 2.71 -3.56
CA ASP A 166 0.85 3.24 -2.38
C ASP A 166 2.37 3.08 -2.45
N ALA A 167 2.85 1.91 -2.88
CA ALA A 167 4.28 1.68 -3.10
C ALA A 167 4.85 2.58 -4.21
N ILE A 168 4.13 2.70 -5.32
CA ILE A 168 4.56 3.53 -6.47
C ILE A 168 4.67 5.01 -6.08
N ASN A 169 3.74 5.51 -5.27
CA ASN A 169 3.75 6.90 -4.82
C ASN A 169 5.01 7.28 -4.05
N LYS A 170 5.77 6.30 -3.57
CA LYS A 170 7.01 6.53 -2.82
C LYS A 170 8.20 6.85 -3.72
N PHE A 171 8.16 6.46 -4.98
CA PHE A 171 9.26 6.71 -5.91
C PHE A 171 8.88 7.47 -7.18
N VAL A 172 7.61 7.57 -7.49
CA VAL A 172 7.14 8.38 -8.61
C VAL A 172 7.01 9.83 -8.17
N LYS A 173 7.75 10.69 -8.82
CA LYS A 173 7.73 12.14 -8.55
C LYS A 173 6.91 12.88 -9.60
#